data_b3b7ffa9d92d9b9f178e3378f3d1bf05
#
_entry.id   b3b7ffa9d92d9b9f178e3378f3d1bf05
#
_cell.length_a   1.000
_cell.length_b   1.000
_cell.length_c   1.000
_cell.angle_alpha   90.00
_cell.angle_beta   90.00
_cell.angle_gamma   90.00
#
_symmetry.space_group_name_H-M   'P 1'
#
loop_
_entity.id
_entity.type
_entity.pdbx_description
1 polymer ?
#
loop_
_entity_poly.entity_id
_entity_poly.type
_entity_poly.pdbx_seq_one_letter_code
_entity_poly.pdbx_strand_id
1 'polypeptide(L)'
;MRKTKELVGICKEKGLSIEAEVGSIGGEEDGVIGAGECADPNECKMVADLGVTMLAAGIGNIHGKYPENWAGLSFDTLAAVQEKTGTMPLVLHGGTGIPEDMIKKAISLGVSKINVNTECQLAFQEATRAYIEAGKDLEGKGFDPRKLLAPGTEAIKATVKEKMELFGSVGKA
;
A
#
# COMPACT_ATOMS: atom_id res chain seq x y z
N MET A 1 -17.72 13.85 -1.52
CA MET A 1 -18.75 13.73 -0.47
C MET A 1 -20.07 13.14 -0.97
N ARG A 2 -20.83 13.75 -1.91
CA ARG A 2 -22.14 13.21 -2.37
C ARG A 2 -22.02 11.81 -3.00
N LYS A 3 -21.08 11.62 -3.94
CA LYS A 3 -20.82 10.32 -4.57
C LYS A 3 -20.34 9.28 -3.56
N THR A 4 -19.47 9.68 -2.63
CA THR A 4 -18.97 8.79 -1.57
C THR A 4 -20.12 8.26 -0.71
N LYS A 5 -21.03 9.13 -0.29
CA LYS A 5 -22.22 8.73 0.49
C LYS A 5 -23.13 7.76 -0.27
N GLU A 6 -23.33 7.98 -1.56
CA GLU A 6 -24.10 7.08 -2.42
C GLU A 6 -23.44 5.70 -2.51
N LEU A 7 -22.13 5.66 -2.78
CA LEU A 7 -21.36 4.41 -2.84
C LEU A 7 -21.33 3.66 -1.52
N VAL A 8 -21.21 4.37 -0.39
CA VAL A 8 -21.32 3.76 0.95
C VAL A 8 -22.66 3.03 1.12
N GLY A 9 -23.76 3.64 0.70
CA GLY A 9 -25.08 2.99 0.73
C GLY A 9 -25.12 1.70 -0.08
N ILE A 10 -24.65 1.75 -1.34
CA ILE A 10 -24.60 0.59 -2.24
C ILE A 10 -23.71 -0.52 -1.69
N CYS A 11 -22.50 -0.17 -1.19
CA CYS A 11 -21.56 -1.13 -0.64
C CYS A 11 -22.15 -1.81 0.61
N LYS A 12 -22.77 -1.04 1.50
CA LYS A 12 -23.40 -1.54 2.71
C LYS A 12 -24.55 -2.54 2.41
N GLU A 13 -25.40 -2.24 1.44
CA GLU A 13 -26.47 -3.13 1.00
C GLU A 13 -25.94 -4.45 0.45
N LYS A 14 -24.77 -4.43 -0.17
CA LYS A 14 -24.12 -5.60 -0.78
C LYS A 14 -23.13 -6.32 0.15
N GLY A 15 -22.94 -5.86 1.39
CA GLY A 15 -21.95 -6.41 2.31
C GLY A 15 -20.51 -6.19 1.87
N LEU A 16 -20.24 -5.13 1.10
CA LEU A 16 -18.91 -4.77 0.60
C LEU A 16 -18.26 -3.69 1.47
N SER A 17 -16.96 -3.80 1.65
CA SER A 17 -16.14 -2.73 2.23
C SER A 17 -15.91 -1.61 1.21
N ILE A 18 -15.74 -0.39 1.70
CA ILE A 18 -15.39 0.77 0.89
C ILE A 18 -14.24 1.53 1.53
N GLU A 19 -13.19 1.77 0.75
CA GLU A 19 -12.08 2.64 1.09
C GLU A 19 -12.27 4.01 0.42
N ALA A 20 -12.01 5.07 1.15
CA ALA A 20 -11.95 6.42 0.60
C ALA A 20 -10.59 7.04 0.90
N GLU A 21 -10.20 8.04 0.12
CA GLU A 21 -8.94 8.76 0.26
C GLU A 21 -9.19 10.25 0.52
N VAL A 22 -8.36 10.84 1.38
CA VAL A 22 -8.30 12.28 1.66
C VAL A 22 -6.86 12.76 1.55
N GLY A 23 -6.66 13.92 0.97
CA GLY A 23 -5.36 14.38 0.49
C GLY A 23 -5.02 13.70 -0.84
N SER A 24 -3.74 13.59 -1.15
CA SER A 24 -3.29 12.84 -2.32
C SER A 24 -1.98 12.11 -2.04
N ILE A 25 -1.83 10.94 -2.68
CA ILE A 25 -0.60 10.17 -2.64
C ILE A 25 0.31 10.69 -3.76
N GLY A 26 1.58 10.95 -3.42
CA GLY A 26 2.57 11.39 -4.42
C GLY A 26 3.03 10.25 -5.33
N GLY A 27 3.82 10.59 -6.36
CA GLY A 27 4.39 9.62 -7.30
C GLY A 27 3.47 9.27 -8.46
N GLU A 28 3.73 8.13 -9.10
CA GLU A 28 3.00 7.67 -10.29
C GLU A 28 2.31 6.34 -10.00
N GLU A 29 1.00 6.28 -10.29
CA GLU A 29 0.22 5.04 -10.29
C GLU A 29 -0.70 5.04 -11.52
N ASP A 30 -0.68 3.94 -12.28
CA ASP A 30 -1.50 3.75 -13.50
C ASP A 30 -1.43 4.93 -14.50
N GLY A 31 -0.23 5.56 -14.62
CA GLY A 31 -0.02 6.71 -15.50
C GLY A 31 -0.53 8.04 -14.96
N VAL A 32 -1.01 8.09 -13.73
CA VAL A 32 -1.41 9.33 -13.03
C VAL A 32 -0.27 9.76 -12.10
N ILE A 33 0.22 10.99 -12.27
CA ILE A 33 1.27 11.58 -11.43
C ILE A 33 0.62 12.48 -10.38
N GLY A 34 0.82 12.14 -9.10
CA GLY A 34 0.37 12.92 -7.95
C GLY A 34 1.48 13.77 -7.35
N ALA A 35 1.18 15.00 -6.94
CA ALA A 35 2.12 15.85 -6.22
C ALA A 35 2.31 15.45 -4.75
N GLY A 36 1.33 14.75 -4.17
CA GLY A 36 1.28 14.36 -2.77
C GLY A 36 0.91 15.53 -1.86
N GLU A 37 -0.29 15.50 -1.31
CA GLU A 37 -0.76 16.48 -0.32
C GLU A 37 -1.14 15.78 0.96
N CYS A 38 -0.69 16.31 2.10
CA CYS A 38 -1.13 15.80 3.39
C CYS A 38 -2.63 16.01 3.57
N ALA A 39 -3.29 15.00 4.14
CA ALA A 39 -4.72 15.02 4.41
C ALA A 39 -5.07 16.08 5.46
N ASP A 40 -6.19 16.78 5.27
CA ASP A 40 -6.80 17.60 6.34
C ASP A 40 -7.56 16.68 7.31
N PRO A 41 -7.22 16.69 8.61
CA PRO A 41 -7.88 15.84 9.60
C PRO A 41 -9.39 16.08 9.73
N ASN A 42 -9.88 17.29 9.46
CA ASN A 42 -11.30 17.58 9.51
C ASN A 42 -12.04 17.02 8.28
N GLU A 43 -11.39 17.05 7.10
CA GLU A 43 -11.92 16.37 5.92
C GLU A 43 -11.95 14.86 6.12
N CYS A 44 -10.89 14.28 6.74
CA CYS A 44 -10.85 12.87 7.13
C CYS A 44 -12.04 12.52 8.04
N LYS A 45 -12.33 13.33 9.03
CA LYS A 45 -13.50 13.17 9.90
C LYS A 45 -14.80 13.19 9.10
N MET A 46 -14.96 14.17 8.22
CA MET A 46 -16.18 14.28 7.41
C MET A 46 -16.39 13.07 6.49
N VAL A 47 -15.32 12.53 5.92
CA VAL A 47 -15.39 11.32 5.07
C VAL A 47 -15.68 10.06 5.91
N ALA A 48 -15.02 9.93 7.08
CA ALA A 48 -15.28 8.85 8.03
C ALA A 48 -16.76 8.81 8.47
N ASP A 49 -17.34 9.98 8.75
CA ASP A 49 -18.75 10.12 9.17
C ASP A 49 -19.76 9.73 8.07
N LEU A 50 -19.33 9.61 6.81
CA LEU A 50 -20.17 9.05 5.75
C LEU A 50 -20.37 7.53 5.88
N GLY A 51 -19.56 6.86 6.71
CA GLY A 51 -19.64 5.42 6.97
C GLY A 51 -18.78 4.57 6.04
N VAL A 52 -17.68 5.10 5.53
CA VAL A 52 -16.64 4.29 4.86
C VAL A 52 -16.07 3.25 5.84
N THR A 53 -15.57 2.14 5.35
CA THR A 53 -15.06 1.06 6.20
C THR A 53 -13.57 1.22 6.53
N MET A 54 -12.84 1.99 5.71
CA MET A 54 -11.44 2.35 5.93
C MET A 54 -11.12 3.65 5.19
N LEU A 55 -10.09 4.35 5.65
CA LEU A 55 -9.70 5.66 5.15
C LEU A 55 -8.21 5.73 4.84
N ALA A 56 -7.87 5.99 3.59
CA ALA A 56 -6.53 6.35 3.18
C ALA A 56 -6.31 7.85 3.41
N ALA A 57 -5.21 8.19 4.04
CA ALA A 57 -4.81 9.58 4.29
C ALA A 57 -3.45 9.86 3.65
N GLY A 58 -3.35 10.92 2.85
CA GLY A 58 -2.07 11.43 2.39
C GLY A 58 -1.26 11.93 3.59
N ILE A 59 -0.09 11.34 3.82
CA ILE A 59 0.83 11.70 4.93
C ILE A 59 2.28 11.85 4.44
N GLY A 60 2.45 12.25 3.17
CA GLY A 60 3.76 12.34 2.52
C GLY A 60 4.23 11.03 1.91
N ASN A 61 3.38 10.02 1.85
CA ASN A 61 3.63 8.75 1.18
C ASN A 61 3.53 8.90 -0.35
N ILE A 62 4.26 8.02 -1.06
CA ILE A 62 4.47 8.10 -2.51
C ILE A 62 4.25 6.72 -3.14
N HIS A 63 3.56 6.67 -4.28
CA HIS A 63 3.50 5.48 -5.12
C HIS A 63 4.83 5.28 -5.87
N GLY A 64 5.28 4.04 -5.96
CA GLY A 64 6.53 3.70 -6.65
C GLY A 64 7.77 3.78 -5.75
N LYS A 65 8.87 4.27 -6.32
CA LYS A 65 10.15 4.41 -5.60
C LYS A 65 10.25 5.78 -4.93
N TYR A 66 10.63 5.78 -3.67
CA TYR A 66 10.88 7.02 -2.93
C TYR A 66 12.17 7.70 -3.40
N PRO A 67 12.18 9.02 -3.60
CA PRO A 67 13.40 9.75 -3.93
C PRO A 67 14.33 9.85 -2.72
N GLU A 68 15.64 10.01 -2.97
CA GLU A 68 16.65 10.10 -1.91
C GLU A 68 16.41 11.25 -0.92
N ASN A 69 15.81 12.34 -1.39
CA ASN A 69 15.48 13.51 -0.57
C ASN A 69 14.07 13.49 0.04
N TRP A 70 13.44 12.32 0.10
CA TRP A 70 12.13 12.19 0.72
C TRP A 70 12.16 12.55 2.21
N ALA A 71 11.25 13.44 2.62
CA ALA A 71 11.21 13.95 3.99
C ALA A 71 10.67 12.96 5.04
N GLY A 72 10.18 11.80 4.62
CA GLY A 72 9.53 10.83 5.51
C GLY A 72 8.01 11.01 5.60
N LEU A 73 7.38 10.14 6.40
CA LEU A 73 5.95 10.22 6.70
C LEU A 73 5.66 11.35 7.70
N SER A 74 4.58 12.10 7.48
CA SER A 74 4.06 13.08 8.44
C SER A 74 3.28 12.38 9.56
N PHE A 75 3.96 12.05 10.65
CA PHE A 75 3.33 11.42 11.80
C PHE A 75 2.43 12.39 12.58
N ASP A 76 2.69 13.68 12.49
CA ASP A 76 1.82 14.70 13.10
C ASP A 76 0.46 14.74 12.41
N THR A 77 0.46 14.69 11.06
CA THR A 77 -0.78 14.53 10.28
C THR A 77 -1.50 13.24 10.62
N LEU A 78 -0.77 12.10 10.66
CA LEU A 78 -1.36 10.80 10.96
C LEU A 78 -2.01 10.77 12.35
N ALA A 79 -1.32 11.29 13.36
CA ALA A 79 -1.84 11.39 14.74
C ALA A 79 -3.09 12.27 14.81
N ALA A 80 -3.10 13.42 14.13
CA ALA A 80 -4.26 14.30 14.07
C ALA A 80 -5.45 13.66 13.34
N VAL A 81 -5.20 12.90 12.27
CA VAL A 81 -6.24 12.11 11.58
C VAL A 81 -6.80 11.03 12.51
N GLN A 82 -5.95 10.28 13.20
CA GLN A 82 -6.38 9.25 14.15
C GLN A 82 -7.22 9.85 15.28
N GLU A 83 -6.81 10.98 15.86
CA GLU A 83 -7.57 11.68 16.91
C GLU A 83 -8.98 12.04 16.43
N LYS A 84 -9.11 12.54 15.19
CA LYS A 84 -10.40 12.96 14.60
C LYS A 84 -11.28 11.79 14.20
N THR A 85 -10.70 10.70 13.72
CA THR A 85 -11.44 9.55 13.15
C THR A 85 -11.63 8.40 14.16
N GLY A 86 -10.95 8.45 15.31
CA GLY A 86 -11.09 7.48 16.40
C GLY A 86 -10.61 6.07 15.99
N THR A 87 -11.51 5.11 15.98
CA THR A 87 -11.20 3.70 15.66
C THR A 87 -11.29 3.35 14.19
N MET A 88 -11.42 4.34 13.29
CA MET A 88 -11.43 4.12 11.85
C MET A 88 -10.14 3.43 11.40
N PRO A 89 -10.20 2.28 10.69
CA PRO A 89 -9.01 1.68 10.12
C PRO A 89 -8.36 2.61 9.10
N LEU A 90 -7.10 2.98 9.33
CA LEU A 90 -6.34 3.84 8.41
C LEU A 90 -5.54 3.00 7.42
N VAL A 91 -5.43 3.49 6.19
CA VAL A 91 -4.72 2.83 5.09
C VAL A 91 -3.49 3.65 4.71
N LEU A 92 -2.35 2.97 4.58
CA LEU A 92 -1.12 3.54 4.05
C LEU A 92 -0.88 3.00 2.64
N HIS A 93 -0.95 3.88 1.66
CA HIS A 93 -0.54 3.60 0.29
C HIS A 93 0.97 3.78 0.11
N GLY A 94 1.54 3.22 -0.95
CA GLY A 94 2.95 3.40 -1.28
C GLY A 94 3.91 2.77 -0.26
N GLY A 95 3.58 1.60 0.28
CA GLY A 95 4.35 0.95 1.35
C GLY A 95 5.74 0.43 0.95
N THR A 96 6.14 0.55 -0.32
CA THR A 96 7.43 0.07 -0.82
C THR A 96 8.57 1.00 -0.39
N GLY A 97 9.59 0.48 0.29
CA GLY A 97 10.81 1.25 0.60
C GLY A 97 10.69 2.23 1.76
N ILE A 98 9.57 2.25 2.48
CA ILE A 98 9.47 2.99 3.74
C ILE A 98 10.29 2.27 4.81
N PRO A 99 11.13 2.97 5.60
CA PRO A 99 11.89 2.38 6.70
C PRO A 99 11.00 1.62 7.70
N GLU A 100 11.49 0.50 8.21
CA GLU A 100 10.73 -0.38 9.11
C GLU A 100 10.22 0.30 10.38
N ASP A 101 11.03 1.18 10.96
CA ASP A 101 10.67 1.96 12.15
C ASP A 101 9.50 2.92 11.87
N MET A 102 9.48 3.52 10.67
CA MET A 102 8.37 4.37 10.23
C MET A 102 7.10 3.53 10.00
N ILE A 103 7.20 2.35 9.41
CA ILE A 103 6.06 1.42 9.25
C ILE A 103 5.50 1.03 10.62
N LYS A 104 6.36 0.60 11.55
CA LYS A 104 5.94 0.23 12.91
C LYS A 104 5.28 1.39 13.66
N LYS A 105 5.82 2.60 13.51
CA LYS A 105 5.23 3.82 14.07
C LYS A 105 3.88 4.14 13.44
N ALA A 106 3.74 4.03 12.11
CA ALA A 106 2.46 4.25 11.43
C ALA A 106 1.38 3.27 11.92
N ILE A 107 1.74 1.99 12.08
CA ILE A 107 0.83 0.96 12.63
C ILE A 107 0.41 1.33 14.06
N SER A 108 1.33 1.79 14.90
CA SER A 108 1.01 2.21 16.27
C SER A 108 0.07 3.44 16.33
N LEU A 109 -0.03 4.19 15.25
CA LEU A 109 -0.90 5.36 15.08
C LEU A 109 -2.17 5.04 14.26
N GLY A 110 -2.58 3.78 14.18
CA GLY A 110 -3.89 3.38 13.63
C GLY A 110 -3.87 2.88 12.18
N VAL A 111 -2.71 2.83 11.52
CA VAL A 111 -2.62 2.18 10.21
C VAL A 111 -2.88 0.69 10.37
N SER A 112 -3.91 0.20 9.69
CA SER A 112 -4.41 -1.19 9.76
C SER A 112 -4.29 -1.94 8.44
N LYS A 113 -4.04 -1.23 7.33
CA LYS A 113 -3.82 -1.76 5.99
C LYS A 113 -2.66 -1.02 5.32
N ILE A 114 -1.76 -1.76 4.70
CA ILE A 114 -0.63 -1.19 3.95
C ILE A 114 -0.59 -1.81 2.56
N ASN A 115 -0.56 -0.97 1.53
CA ASN A 115 -0.48 -1.42 0.13
C ASN A 115 1.00 -1.51 -0.29
N VAL A 116 1.42 -2.71 -0.72
CA VAL A 116 2.77 -2.99 -1.25
C VAL A 116 2.64 -3.59 -2.63
N ASN A 117 3.11 -2.90 -3.66
CA ASN A 117 3.07 -3.37 -5.05
C ASN A 117 4.47 -3.35 -5.69
N THR A 118 5.10 -2.18 -5.77
CA THR A 118 6.36 -1.99 -6.50
C THR A 118 7.45 -2.95 -6.04
N GLU A 119 7.57 -3.20 -4.74
CA GLU A 119 8.56 -4.12 -4.19
C GLU A 119 8.35 -5.57 -4.67
N CYS A 120 7.10 -6.02 -4.74
CA CYS A 120 6.76 -7.32 -5.31
C CYS A 120 7.10 -7.40 -6.80
N GLN A 121 6.84 -6.34 -7.56
CA GLN A 121 7.17 -6.27 -8.99
C GLN A 121 8.69 -6.30 -9.22
N LEU A 122 9.46 -5.56 -8.41
CA LEU A 122 10.92 -5.55 -8.49
C LEU A 122 11.52 -6.92 -8.15
N ALA A 123 11.06 -7.55 -7.08
CA ALA A 123 11.51 -8.89 -6.71
C ALA A 123 11.23 -9.91 -7.82
N PHE A 124 10.04 -9.86 -8.43
CA PHE A 124 9.70 -10.70 -9.58
C PHE A 124 10.64 -10.46 -10.76
N GLN A 125 10.85 -9.20 -11.11
CA GLN A 125 11.67 -8.79 -12.25
C GLN A 125 13.12 -9.23 -12.06
N GLU A 126 13.71 -9.01 -10.88
CA GLU A 126 15.09 -9.39 -10.57
C GLU A 126 15.32 -10.90 -10.66
N ALA A 127 14.43 -11.69 -10.03
CA ALA A 127 14.54 -13.14 -10.06
C ALA A 127 14.35 -13.73 -11.46
N THR A 128 13.43 -13.16 -12.25
CA THR A 128 13.23 -13.58 -13.66
C THR A 128 14.43 -13.19 -14.52
N ARG A 129 15.00 -12.00 -14.33
CA ARG A 129 16.24 -11.58 -15.00
C ARG A 129 17.39 -12.52 -14.69
N ALA A 130 17.62 -12.82 -13.43
CA ALA A 130 18.69 -13.75 -13.02
C ALA A 130 18.54 -15.14 -13.65
N TYR A 131 17.32 -15.64 -13.82
CA TYR A 131 17.05 -16.91 -14.49
C TYR A 131 17.47 -16.86 -15.97
N ILE A 132 17.15 -15.78 -16.68
CA ILE A 132 17.51 -15.58 -18.09
C ILE A 132 19.02 -15.35 -18.24
N GLU A 133 19.64 -14.50 -17.43
CA GLU A 133 21.08 -14.22 -17.46
C GLU A 133 21.93 -15.48 -17.18
N ALA A 134 21.40 -16.41 -16.38
CA ALA A 134 22.02 -17.71 -16.14
C ALA A 134 21.81 -18.72 -17.30
N GLY A 135 21.15 -18.34 -18.40
CA GLY A 135 20.89 -19.20 -19.55
C GLY A 135 19.93 -20.35 -19.30
N LYS A 136 19.22 -20.36 -18.17
CA LYS A 136 18.31 -21.45 -17.77
C LYS A 136 17.10 -21.60 -18.68
N ASP A 137 16.70 -20.53 -19.34
CA ASP A 137 15.65 -20.50 -20.36
C ASP A 137 16.03 -21.29 -21.62
N LEU A 138 17.33 -21.43 -21.88
CA LEU A 138 17.87 -22.19 -23.02
C LEU A 138 18.06 -23.70 -22.74
N GLU A 139 17.97 -24.13 -21.49
CA GLU A 139 18.18 -25.50 -21.06
C GLU A 139 16.86 -26.30 -21.06
N GLY A 140 16.82 -27.40 -21.83
CA GLY A 140 15.65 -28.28 -21.89
C GLY A 140 14.37 -27.54 -22.25
N LYS A 141 13.40 -27.47 -21.32
CA LYS A 141 12.17 -26.71 -21.45
C LYS A 141 12.16 -25.45 -20.52
N GLY A 142 13.32 -24.84 -20.31
CA GLY A 142 13.44 -23.64 -19.48
C GLY A 142 12.64 -22.43 -19.98
N PHE A 143 12.35 -22.38 -21.28
CA PHE A 143 11.50 -21.38 -21.94
C PHE A 143 10.00 -21.53 -21.64
N ASP A 144 9.55 -22.63 -21.06
CA ASP A 144 8.14 -22.82 -20.67
C ASP A 144 7.77 -21.72 -19.64
N PRO A 145 6.71 -20.92 -19.88
CA PRO A 145 6.33 -19.82 -18.98
C PRO A 145 6.21 -20.23 -17.50
N ARG A 146 5.76 -21.44 -17.23
CA ARG A 146 5.67 -21.98 -15.86
C ARG A 146 7.03 -22.11 -15.19
N LYS A 147 8.09 -22.37 -15.94
CA LYS A 147 9.47 -22.46 -15.45
C LYS A 147 10.15 -21.10 -15.45
N LEU A 148 9.97 -20.35 -16.54
CA LEU A 148 10.56 -19.03 -16.70
C LEU A 148 10.10 -18.05 -15.63
N LEU A 149 8.82 -18.10 -15.25
CA LEU A 149 8.22 -17.17 -14.28
C LEU A 149 8.22 -17.70 -12.83
N ALA A 150 8.53 -18.99 -12.63
CA ALA A 150 8.55 -19.59 -11.30
C ALA A 150 9.49 -18.87 -10.31
N PRO A 151 10.74 -18.49 -10.66
CA PRO A 151 11.62 -17.75 -9.75
C PRO A 151 11.03 -16.41 -9.30
N GLY A 152 10.38 -15.69 -10.23
CA GLY A 152 9.68 -14.44 -9.90
C GLY A 152 8.53 -14.65 -8.92
N THR A 153 7.76 -15.72 -9.11
CA THR A 153 6.67 -16.08 -8.19
C THR A 153 7.19 -16.38 -6.76
N GLU A 154 8.28 -17.14 -6.66
CA GLU A 154 8.89 -17.43 -5.35
C GLU A 154 9.47 -16.18 -4.70
N ALA A 155 10.04 -15.27 -5.49
CA ALA A 155 10.53 -13.98 -4.98
C ALA A 155 9.40 -13.11 -4.41
N ILE A 156 8.24 -13.01 -5.09
CA ILE A 156 7.06 -12.33 -4.55
C ILE A 156 6.62 -12.97 -3.22
N LYS A 157 6.56 -14.31 -3.15
CA LYS A 157 6.19 -15.01 -1.91
C LYS A 157 7.12 -14.66 -0.76
N ALA A 158 8.43 -14.56 -1.02
CA ALA A 158 9.41 -14.16 -0.01
C ALA A 158 9.16 -12.73 0.47
N THR A 159 8.97 -11.79 -0.44
CA THR A 159 8.63 -10.39 -0.13
C THR A 159 7.34 -10.30 0.70
N VAL A 160 6.29 -11.02 0.31
CA VAL A 160 5.01 -11.01 1.07
C VAL A 160 5.19 -11.53 2.48
N LYS A 161 5.94 -12.63 2.67
CA LYS A 161 6.24 -13.18 4.02
C LYS A 161 6.97 -12.18 4.89
N GLU A 162 8.00 -11.51 4.35
CA GLU A 162 8.72 -10.46 5.06
C GLU A 162 7.79 -9.31 5.50
N LYS A 163 6.92 -8.85 4.59
CA LYS A 163 5.94 -7.79 4.93
C LYS A 163 4.93 -8.26 5.97
N MET A 164 4.47 -9.50 5.93
CA MET A 164 3.58 -10.06 6.96
C MET A 164 4.25 -10.06 8.34
N GLU A 165 5.54 -10.38 8.42
CA GLU A 165 6.32 -10.32 9.66
C GLU A 165 6.48 -8.87 10.12
N LEU A 166 6.91 -7.97 9.24
CA LEU A 166 7.11 -6.55 9.54
C LEU A 166 5.81 -5.88 10.04
N PHE A 167 4.68 -6.19 9.41
CA PHE A 167 3.38 -5.61 9.76
C PHE A 167 2.73 -6.28 10.98
N GLY A 168 3.31 -7.36 11.49
CA GLY A 168 2.80 -8.10 12.64
C GLY A 168 1.49 -8.82 12.36
N SER A 169 1.22 -9.21 11.10
CA SER A 169 0.00 -9.90 10.67
C SER A 169 0.10 -11.44 10.75
N VAL A 170 1.27 -11.99 11.00
CA VAL A 170 1.49 -13.44 11.11
C VAL A 170 0.66 -14.03 12.26
N GLY A 171 -0.11 -15.08 11.95
CA GLY A 171 -0.96 -15.77 12.94
C GLY A 171 -2.21 -14.98 13.40
N LYS A 172 -2.63 -13.98 12.62
CA LYS A 172 -3.78 -13.12 12.93
C LYS A 172 -5.00 -13.32 12.00
N ALA A 173 -4.91 -14.27 11.09
CA ALA A 173 -6.02 -14.67 10.24
C ALA A 173 -6.85 -15.80 10.89
#